data_35bc8ec563597bdfe2297a967b37f580
#
_entry.id   35bc8ec563597bdfe2297a967b37f580
#
_cell.length_a   1.000
_cell.length_b   1.000
_cell.length_c   1.000
_cell.angle_alpha   90.00
_cell.angle_beta   90.00
_cell.angle_gamma   90.00
#
_symmetry.space_group_name_H-M   'P 1'
#
loop_
_entity.id
_entity.type
_entity.pdbx_description
1 polymer ?
#
loop_
_entity_poly.entity_id
_entity_poly.type
_entity_poly.pdbx_seq_one_letter_code
_entity_poly.pdbx_strand_id
1 'polypeptide(L)'
;VEALLDSAIAAAVSDPRFDEVTLDELDNLVIEISILTPPEIIKVSSQEEYRNQIKVGEDGLIVKWQYGSGLLLPQVPTEQGWEVEEFLTHSCLKAGAPSDLWRSSNIDIYKFQAIIFDEVSPGGDVLRRKLE
;
A
#
# COMPACT_ATOMS: atom_id res chain seq x y z
N VAL A 1 -3.03 5.20 19.63
CA VAL A 1 -4.04 6.27 19.43
C VAL A 1 -3.41 7.52 18.83
N GLU A 2 -2.29 7.98 19.39
CA GLU A 2 -1.59 9.17 18.84
C GLU A 2 -1.13 8.97 17.40
N ALA A 3 -0.55 7.82 17.07
CA ALA A 3 -0.11 7.51 15.70
C ALA A 3 -1.28 7.51 14.72
N LEU A 4 -2.45 7.05 15.16
CA LEU A 4 -3.67 7.05 14.35
C LEU A 4 -4.17 8.46 14.10
N LEU A 5 -4.18 9.30 15.14
CA LEU A 5 -4.56 10.71 15.02
C LEU A 5 -3.60 11.48 14.11
N ASP A 6 -2.29 11.27 14.28
CA ASP A 6 -1.27 11.90 13.44
C ASP A 6 -1.41 11.51 11.98
N SER A 7 -1.68 10.22 11.70
CA SER A 7 -1.91 9.73 10.34
C SER A 7 -3.15 10.35 9.72
N ALA A 8 -4.25 10.48 10.48
CA ALA A 8 -5.47 11.09 9.99
C ALA A 8 -5.27 12.57 9.67
N ILE A 9 -4.58 13.30 10.52
CA ILE A 9 -4.26 14.71 10.30
C ILE A 9 -3.36 14.86 9.06
N ALA A 10 -2.32 14.05 8.94
CA ALA A 10 -1.42 14.09 7.80
C ALA A 10 -2.15 13.79 6.48
N ALA A 11 -3.07 12.82 6.47
CA ALA A 11 -3.86 12.51 5.29
C ALA A 11 -4.77 13.67 4.90
N ALA A 12 -5.33 14.37 5.88
CA ALA A 12 -6.25 15.48 5.64
C ALA A 12 -5.55 16.75 5.14
N VAL A 13 -4.37 17.08 5.67
CA VAL A 13 -3.77 18.40 5.46
C VAL A 13 -2.34 18.38 4.95
N SER A 14 -1.68 17.23 4.93
CA SER A 14 -0.25 17.13 4.57
C SER A 14 0.04 16.19 3.42
N ASP A 15 -0.98 15.61 2.78
CA ASP A 15 -0.77 14.76 1.61
C ASP A 15 -0.65 15.63 0.35
N PRO A 16 0.53 15.66 -0.31
CA PRO A 16 0.76 16.57 -1.45
C PRO A 16 -0.06 16.21 -2.70
N ARG A 17 -0.68 15.05 -2.74
CA ARG A 17 -1.51 14.63 -3.88
C ARG A 17 -2.88 15.31 -3.91
N PHE A 18 -3.31 15.90 -2.80
CA PHE A 18 -4.63 16.48 -2.64
C PHE A 18 -4.56 17.83 -1.95
N ASP A 19 -5.55 18.67 -2.20
CA ASP A 19 -5.75 19.90 -1.44
C ASP A 19 -6.11 19.57 0.01
N GLU A 20 -5.81 20.49 0.92
CA GLU A 20 -6.17 20.33 2.33
C GLU A 20 -7.70 20.21 2.48
N VAL A 21 -8.11 19.35 3.42
CA VAL A 21 -9.52 19.18 3.76
C VAL A 21 -10.02 20.46 4.45
N THR A 22 -11.17 20.96 4.01
CA THR A 22 -11.82 22.11 4.61
C THR A 22 -12.86 21.69 5.66
N LEU A 23 -13.26 22.63 6.52
CA LEU A 23 -14.30 22.37 7.53
C LEU A 23 -15.62 21.94 6.90
N ASP A 24 -15.96 22.50 5.75
CA ASP A 24 -17.20 22.16 5.02
C ASP A 24 -17.19 20.72 4.50
N GLU A 25 -16.00 20.16 4.25
CA GLU A 25 -15.86 18.80 3.74
C GLU A 25 -15.92 17.74 4.84
N LEU A 26 -15.64 18.09 6.12
CA LEU A 26 -15.52 17.12 7.21
C LEU A 26 -16.75 16.24 7.39
N ASP A 27 -17.94 16.79 7.26
CA ASP A 27 -19.18 16.05 7.42
C ASP A 27 -19.48 15.10 6.26
N ASN A 28 -18.75 15.22 5.15
CA ASN A 28 -18.92 14.42 3.93
C ASN A 28 -17.78 13.45 3.70
N LEU A 29 -16.80 13.37 4.62
CA LEU A 29 -15.66 12.46 4.48
C LEU A 29 -16.02 11.05 4.93
N VAL A 30 -15.50 10.09 4.18
CA VAL A 30 -15.47 8.68 4.57
C VAL A 30 -14.03 8.34 4.95
N ILE A 31 -13.86 7.77 6.14
CA ILE A 31 -12.52 7.45 6.67
C ILE A 31 -12.18 6.00 6.37
N GLU A 32 -10.97 5.79 5.84
CA GLU A 32 -10.36 4.48 5.68
C GLU A 32 -9.11 4.41 6.55
N ILE A 33 -8.98 3.33 7.31
CA ILE A 33 -7.81 3.08 8.16
C ILE A 33 -7.19 1.76 7.77
N SER A 34 -5.89 1.76 7.48
CA SER A 34 -5.11 0.56 7.22
C SER A 34 -4.11 0.35 8.35
N ILE A 35 -4.21 -0.79 9.02
CA ILE A 35 -3.24 -1.20 10.04
C ILE A 35 -2.32 -2.22 9.40
N LEU A 36 -1.02 -1.89 9.32
CA LEU A 36 -0.05 -2.71 8.61
C LEU A 36 0.64 -3.68 9.58
N THR A 37 0.87 -4.91 9.11
CA THR A 37 1.71 -5.86 9.82
C THR A 37 3.19 -5.51 9.60
N PRO A 38 4.12 -5.99 10.45
CA PRO A 38 5.55 -5.79 10.22
C PRO A 38 5.99 -6.37 8.87
N PRO A 39 6.81 -5.65 8.11
CA PRO A 39 7.30 -6.14 6.82
C PRO A 39 8.22 -7.36 6.99
N GLU A 40 8.10 -8.31 6.07
CA GLU A 40 8.96 -9.47 5.99
C GLU A 40 9.69 -9.46 4.65
N ILE A 41 11.02 -9.63 4.68
CA ILE A 41 11.79 -9.68 3.44
C ILE A 41 11.46 -10.95 2.67
N ILE A 42 11.26 -10.80 1.36
CA ILE A 42 11.03 -11.93 0.47
C ILE A 42 12.38 -12.40 -0.07
N LYS A 43 12.76 -13.63 0.28
CA LYS A 43 13.98 -14.25 -0.19
C LYS A 43 13.67 -15.18 -1.34
N VAL A 44 14.34 -14.97 -2.47
CA VAL A 44 14.16 -15.79 -3.67
C VAL A 44 15.51 -16.25 -4.18
N SER A 45 15.56 -17.45 -4.76
CA SER A 45 16.73 -17.96 -5.46
C SER A 45 16.71 -17.52 -6.92
N SER A 46 15.54 -17.27 -7.48
CA SER A 46 15.35 -16.66 -8.79
C SER A 46 14.16 -15.72 -8.75
N GLN A 47 14.12 -14.76 -9.65
CA GLN A 47 13.07 -13.75 -9.68
C GLN A 47 11.69 -14.34 -10.00
N GLU A 48 11.63 -15.48 -10.63
CA GLU A 48 10.36 -16.17 -10.90
C GLU A 48 9.67 -16.65 -9.62
N GLU A 49 10.42 -16.87 -8.54
CA GLU A 49 9.86 -17.29 -7.26
C GLU A 49 8.99 -16.21 -6.59
N TYR A 50 9.12 -14.95 -6.97
CA TYR A 50 8.26 -13.89 -6.44
C TYR A 50 6.79 -14.19 -6.67
N ARG A 51 6.43 -14.80 -7.81
CA ARG A 51 5.04 -15.17 -8.11
C ARG A 51 4.45 -16.13 -7.10
N ASN A 52 5.29 -16.98 -6.51
CA ASN A 52 4.85 -17.99 -5.55
C ASN A 52 4.79 -17.46 -4.12
N GLN A 53 5.45 -16.34 -3.84
CA GLN A 53 5.54 -15.79 -2.50
C GLN A 53 4.66 -14.55 -2.29
N ILE A 54 4.15 -13.97 -3.35
CA ILE A 54 3.30 -12.78 -3.30
C ILE A 54 1.89 -13.17 -3.68
N LYS A 55 0.92 -12.80 -2.84
CA LYS A 55 -0.48 -13.08 -3.09
C LYS A 55 -1.26 -11.78 -3.22
N VAL A 56 -1.75 -11.52 -4.44
CA VAL A 56 -2.61 -10.37 -4.71
C VAL A 56 -3.90 -10.50 -3.91
N GLY A 57 -4.30 -9.43 -3.24
CA GLY A 57 -5.45 -9.42 -2.35
C GLY A 57 -5.10 -9.64 -0.87
N GLU A 58 -3.87 -10.07 -0.57
CA GLU A 58 -3.39 -10.24 0.80
C GLU A 58 -2.16 -9.40 1.09
N ASP A 59 -1.19 -9.39 0.16
CA ASP A 59 0.12 -8.77 0.38
C ASP A 59 0.22 -7.37 -0.20
N GLY A 60 0.75 -6.44 0.62
CA GLY A 60 1.35 -5.21 0.15
C GLY A 60 2.83 -5.41 -0.07
N LEU A 61 3.46 -4.52 -0.81
CA LEU A 61 4.88 -4.61 -1.14
C LEU A 61 5.61 -3.33 -0.77
N ILE A 62 6.83 -3.51 -0.25
CA ILE A 62 7.79 -2.44 -0.09
C ILE A 62 9.01 -2.80 -0.92
N VAL A 63 9.39 -1.89 -1.81
CA VAL A 63 10.60 -2.02 -2.63
C VAL A 63 11.64 -1.06 -2.10
N LYS A 64 12.85 -1.57 -1.84
CA LYS A 64 14.01 -0.76 -1.45
C LYS A 64 15.17 -1.03 -2.37
N TRP A 65 15.79 0.03 -2.88
CA TRP A 65 16.98 -0.04 -3.70
C TRP A 65 17.90 1.13 -3.38
N GLN A 66 19.05 1.23 -4.03
CA GLN A 66 20.09 2.20 -3.64
C GLN A 66 19.65 3.66 -3.71
N TYR A 67 18.65 4.00 -4.53
CA TYR A 67 18.21 5.39 -4.73
C TYR A 67 16.85 5.72 -4.11
N GLY A 68 16.23 4.78 -3.44
CA GLY A 68 14.96 5.07 -2.80
C GLY A 68 14.15 3.85 -2.38
N SER A 69 12.91 4.12 -2.01
CA SER A 69 11.96 3.08 -1.62
C SER A 69 10.54 3.49 -2.00
N GLY A 70 9.67 2.51 -2.11
CA GLY A 70 8.26 2.74 -2.36
C GLY A 70 7.40 1.66 -1.72
N LEU A 71 6.18 2.01 -1.35
CA LEU A 71 5.23 1.11 -0.72
C LEU A 71 3.92 1.15 -1.49
N LEU A 72 3.37 -0.04 -1.79
CA LEU A 72 2.00 -0.18 -2.31
C LEU A 72 1.20 -1.07 -1.36
N LEU A 73 0.03 -0.57 -0.98
CA LEU A 73 -0.88 -1.27 -0.08
C LEU A 73 -1.53 -2.48 -0.76
N PRO A 74 -1.99 -3.50 0.01
CA PRO A 74 -2.58 -4.71 -0.57
C PRO A 74 -3.81 -4.48 -1.44
N GLN A 75 -4.58 -3.44 -1.19
CA GLN A 75 -5.78 -3.13 -1.97
C GLN A 75 -5.47 -2.58 -3.36
N VAL A 76 -4.28 -2.02 -3.57
CA VAL A 76 -3.92 -1.36 -4.83
C VAL A 76 -3.98 -2.31 -6.03
N PRO A 77 -3.32 -3.47 -6.02
CA PRO A 77 -3.39 -4.38 -7.17
C PRO A 77 -4.79 -4.94 -7.39
N THR A 78 -5.57 -5.13 -6.34
CA THR A 78 -6.96 -5.58 -6.46
C THR A 78 -7.83 -4.54 -7.15
N GLU A 79 -7.71 -3.28 -6.74
CA GLU A 79 -8.46 -2.16 -7.34
C GLU A 79 -8.07 -1.91 -8.79
N GLN A 80 -6.79 -2.12 -9.14
CA GLN A 80 -6.27 -1.90 -10.49
C GLN A 80 -6.41 -3.13 -11.40
N GLY A 81 -6.74 -4.29 -10.86
CA GLY A 81 -6.81 -5.52 -11.61
C GLY A 81 -5.46 -6.07 -12.04
N TRP A 82 -4.41 -5.85 -11.24
CA TRP A 82 -3.07 -6.33 -11.54
C TRP A 82 -2.84 -7.77 -11.07
N GLU A 83 -2.04 -8.47 -11.85
CA GLU A 83 -1.42 -9.72 -11.42
C GLU A 83 -0.10 -9.43 -10.71
N VAL A 84 0.57 -10.48 -10.19
CA VAL A 84 1.80 -10.33 -9.40
C VAL A 84 2.89 -9.57 -10.15
N GLU A 85 3.10 -9.86 -11.42
CA GLU A 85 4.14 -9.19 -12.22
C GLU A 85 3.89 -7.70 -12.37
N GLU A 86 2.65 -7.33 -12.64
CA GLU A 86 2.26 -5.92 -12.73
C GLU A 86 2.39 -5.23 -11.39
N PHE A 87 2.07 -5.92 -10.31
CA PHE A 87 2.24 -5.41 -8.96
C PHE A 87 3.73 -5.13 -8.65
N LEU A 88 4.61 -6.06 -9.00
CA LEU A 88 6.07 -5.87 -8.85
C LEU A 88 6.57 -4.70 -9.69
N THR A 89 6.13 -4.61 -10.93
CA THR A 89 6.52 -3.53 -11.85
C THR A 89 6.12 -2.16 -11.30
N HIS A 90 4.88 -2.02 -10.87
CA HIS A 90 4.39 -0.76 -10.32
C HIS A 90 5.00 -0.43 -8.96
N SER A 91 5.35 -1.45 -8.17
CA SER A 91 6.07 -1.25 -6.91
C SER A 91 7.48 -0.69 -7.16
N CYS A 92 8.17 -1.17 -8.19
CA CYS A 92 9.45 -0.61 -8.61
C CYS A 92 9.30 0.86 -9.04
N LEU A 93 8.30 1.16 -9.86
CA LEU A 93 8.03 2.53 -10.30
C LEU A 93 7.73 3.45 -9.12
N LYS A 94 7.00 2.97 -8.12
CA LYS A 94 6.70 3.72 -6.90
C LYS A 94 7.96 4.08 -6.11
N ALA A 95 8.97 3.21 -6.16
CA ALA A 95 10.27 3.43 -5.51
C ALA A 95 11.19 4.34 -6.34
N GLY A 96 10.74 4.82 -7.49
CA GLY A 96 11.56 5.60 -8.41
C GLY A 96 12.55 4.77 -9.20
N ALA A 97 12.37 3.45 -9.23
CA ALA A 97 13.25 2.51 -9.90
C ALA A 97 12.76 2.18 -11.31
N PRO A 98 13.64 1.63 -12.17
CA PRO A 98 13.18 1.04 -13.43
C PRO A 98 12.13 -0.04 -13.19
N SER A 99 11.16 -0.14 -14.10
CA SER A 99 10.00 -1.03 -13.94
C SER A 99 10.35 -2.51 -13.84
N ASP A 100 11.49 -2.91 -14.37
CA ASP A 100 11.96 -4.30 -14.36
C ASP A 100 13.07 -4.58 -13.34
N LEU A 101 13.34 -3.65 -12.42
CA LEU A 101 14.40 -3.81 -11.43
C LEU A 101 14.18 -5.04 -10.53
N TRP A 102 12.94 -5.43 -10.30
CA TRP A 102 12.61 -6.62 -9.52
C TRP A 102 13.17 -7.92 -10.15
N ARG A 103 13.51 -7.89 -11.44
CA ARG A 103 14.15 -9.01 -12.14
C ARG A 103 15.65 -9.10 -11.92
N SER A 104 16.23 -8.13 -11.21
CA SER A 104 17.65 -8.10 -10.87
C SER A 104 17.86 -8.43 -9.40
N SER A 105 19.11 -8.66 -8.99
CA SER A 105 19.46 -8.90 -7.59
C SER A 105 19.75 -7.61 -6.80
N ASN A 106 19.57 -6.44 -7.41
CA ASN A 106 19.91 -5.14 -6.81
C ASN A 106 18.75 -4.47 -6.08
N ILE A 107 17.82 -5.26 -5.56
CA ILE A 107 16.60 -4.80 -4.96
C ILE A 107 16.23 -5.69 -3.78
N ASP A 108 15.69 -5.08 -2.74
CA ASP A 108 15.07 -5.78 -1.63
C ASP A 108 13.56 -5.57 -1.68
N ILE A 109 12.81 -6.65 -1.64
CA ILE A 109 11.35 -6.61 -1.65
C ILE A 109 10.84 -7.22 -0.35
N TYR A 110 9.97 -6.48 0.32
CA TYR A 110 9.30 -6.90 1.55
C TYR A 110 7.83 -7.04 1.28
N LYS A 111 7.19 -7.99 1.94
CA LYS A 111 5.73 -8.10 1.95
C LYS A 111 5.18 -7.82 3.34
N PHE A 112 3.97 -7.33 3.38
CA PHE A 112 3.22 -7.10 4.62
C PHE A 112 1.74 -7.31 4.33
N GLN A 113 0.94 -7.44 5.40
CA GLN A 113 -0.51 -7.47 5.26
C GLN A 113 -1.10 -6.21 5.89
N ALA A 114 -2.35 -5.95 5.60
CA ALA A 114 -3.09 -4.85 6.16
C ALA A 114 -4.47 -5.29 6.61
N ILE A 115 -4.92 -4.72 7.71
CA ILE A 115 -6.32 -4.80 8.14
C ILE A 115 -6.93 -3.45 7.83
N ILE A 116 -7.96 -3.44 6.99
CA ILE A 116 -8.57 -2.21 6.48
C ILE A 116 -9.95 -2.06 7.05
N PHE A 117 -10.22 -0.88 7.62
CA PHE A 117 -11.54 -0.50 8.12
C PHE A 117 -12.03 0.71 7.34
N ASP A 118 -13.26 0.63 6.84
CA ASP A 118 -13.91 1.70 6.11
C ASP A 118 -15.16 2.16 6.82
N GLU A 119 -15.40 3.47 6.85
CA GLU A 119 -16.73 3.98 7.14
C GLU A 119 -17.65 3.69 5.95
N VAL A 120 -18.88 3.25 6.24
CA VAL A 120 -19.91 3.01 5.19
C VAL A 120 -20.40 4.33 4.63
N SER A 121 -20.51 5.33 5.49
CA SER A 121 -20.89 6.68 5.16
C SER A 121 -20.26 7.64 6.16
N PRO A 122 -20.17 8.94 5.88
CA PRO A 122 -19.57 9.90 6.80
C PRO A 122 -20.18 9.79 8.21
N GLY A 123 -19.33 9.50 9.21
CA GLY A 123 -19.75 9.32 10.60
C GLY A 123 -20.61 8.08 10.88
N GLY A 124 -20.74 7.19 9.90
CA GLY A 124 -21.54 5.98 10.01
C GLY A 124 -20.78 4.77 10.54
N ASP A 125 -21.31 3.59 10.26
CA ASP A 125 -20.73 2.33 10.69
C ASP A 125 -19.35 2.11 10.05
N VAL A 126 -18.48 1.42 10.79
CA VAL A 126 -17.15 1.04 10.33
C VAL A 126 -17.13 -0.46 10.08
N LEU A 127 -16.72 -0.86 8.89
CA LEU A 127 -16.63 -2.26 8.50
C LEU A 127 -15.19 -2.61 8.11
N ARG A 128 -14.80 -3.86 8.40
CA ARG A 128 -13.54 -4.40 7.93
C ARG A 128 -13.67 -4.77 6.46
N ARG A 129 -12.78 -4.24 5.60
CA ARG A 129 -12.76 -4.53 4.17
C ARG A 129 -12.17 -5.92 3.91
N LYS A 130 -12.81 -6.67 3.00
CA LYS A 130 -12.23 -7.88 2.42
C LYS A 130 -11.63 -7.53 1.06
N LEU A 131 -10.42 -8.01 0.80
CA LEU A 131 -9.64 -7.68 -0.40
C LEU A 131 -9.78 -8.72 -1.53
N GLU A 132 -10.79 -9.51 -1.51
CA GLU A 132 -11.03 -10.54 -2.54
C GLU A 132 -11.59 -9.98 -3.83
#